data_afce82f9be3e941c15f791743d22d088
#
_entry.id   afce82f9be3e941c15f791743d22d088
#
_cell.length_a   1.000
_cell.length_b   1.000
_cell.length_c   1.000
_cell.angle_alpha   90.00
_cell.angle_beta   90.00
_cell.angle_gamma   90.00
#
_symmetry.space_group_name_H-M   'P 1'
#
loop_
_entity.id
_entity.type
_entity.pdbx_description
1 polymer ?
#
loop_
_entity_poly.entity_id
_entity_poly.type
_entity_poly.pdbx_seq_one_letter_code
_entity_poly.pdbx_strand_id
1 'polypeptide(L)'
;MASTTELASSFIEGAPPGEHLLARRRRRRYAMQFRPFISIVAISIVPRTKPILSSSTDVKALTSDGPDIIPSLAPAFERYNETQLTTVKLPGASQEVLISEYNKLEGNRYFDVESQTSFEVDHVTQEASAAQSYVLESQNADLIKSLLKSLSAHATEHYRTCSYGVYPIEDDTAVAIVLVANRYSPNNFWNGRFRAIYTLPVNSSSTTISGQIKVDVHYYEDGNVALNTNKPVNLSVPSVDASSIISRIAAAERDYQEELNRAFVSTAEGVFKGLRRQLPITRQKVEWEKVGGYRLGQDIAGGR
;
A
#
# COMPACT_ATOMS: atom_id res chain seq x y z
N MET A 1 -31.48 -4.09 2.00
CA MET A 1 -30.60 -3.16 2.71
C MET A 1 -29.35 -3.95 3.10
N ALA A 2 -28.17 -3.41 2.89
CA ALA A 2 -26.93 -4.05 3.34
C ALA A 2 -26.91 -4.17 4.87
N SER A 3 -26.39 -5.27 5.41
CA SER A 3 -26.21 -5.43 6.84
C SER A 3 -25.12 -4.50 7.37
N THR A 4 -25.15 -4.21 8.68
CA THR A 4 -24.08 -3.40 9.32
C THR A 4 -22.72 -4.02 9.12
N THR A 5 -22.63 -5.34 9.10
CA THR A 5 -21.39 -6.10 8.86
C THR A 5 -20.90 -5.93 7.42
N GLU A 6 -21.77 -5.98 6.41
CA GLU A 6 -21.41 -5.75 5.01
C GLU A 6 -20.91 -4.32 4.78
N LEU A 7 -21.58 -3.33 5.36
CA LEU A 7 -21.13 -1.94 5.27
C LEU A 7 -19.76 -1.73 5.94
N ALA A 8 -19.57 -2.31 7.11
CA ALA A 8 -18.28 -2.23 7.81
C ALA A 8 -17.15 -2.96 7.06
N SER A 9 -17.43 -4.12 6.46
CA SER A 9 -16.47 -4.84 5.61
C SER A 9 -16.05 -4.01 4.39
N SER A 10 -17.01 -3.43 3.68
CA SER A 10 -16.73 -2.54 2.54
C SER A 10 -15.92 -1.30 2.94
N PHE A 11 -16.17 -0.76 4.13
CA PHE A 11 -15.41 0.35 4.69
C PHE A 11 -13.95 -0.05 4.95
N ILE A 12 -13.70 -1.22 5.55
CA ILE A 12 -12.35 -1.72 5.82
C ILE A 12 -11.60 -1.94 4.51
N GLU A 13 -12.21 -2.61 3.54
CA GLU A 13 -11.59 -2.93 2.25
C GLU A 13 -11.29 -1.68 1.41
N GLY A 14 -12.11 -0.64 1.52
CA GLY A 14 -11.93 0.64 0.84
C GLY A 14 -11.03 1.65 1.58
N ALA A 15 -10.53 1.31 2.78
CA ALA A 15 -9.72 2.24 3.56
C ALA A 15 -8.37 2.54 2.87
N PRO A 16 -7.97 3.82 2.77
CA PRO A 16 -6.68 4.16 2.21
C PRO A 16 -5.56 3.67 3.11
N PRO A 17 -4.47 3.11 2.54
CA PRO A 17 -3.29 2.75 3.31
C PRO A 17 -2.57 4.01 3.83
N GLY A 18 -2.04 3.95 5.04
CA GLY A 18 -1.18 5.00 5.54
C GLY A 18 -1.33 5.31 7.03
N GLU A 19 -0.36 6.07 7.55
CA GLU A 19 -0.39 6.61 8.89
C GLU A 19 -1.11 7.96 8.92
N HIS A 20 -2.10 8.11 9.81
CA HIS A 20 -2.82 9.35 10.03
C HIS A 20 -2.46 9.95 11.39
N LEU A 21 -1.58 10.92 11.43
CA LEU A 21 -1.05 11.51 12.68
C LEU A 21 -1.84 12.70 13.24
N LEU A 22 -2.91 13.23 12.63
CA LEU A 22 -3.34 14.60 12.95
C LEU A 22 -4.78 14.85 13.40
N ALA A 23 -5.60 13.87 13.73
CA ALA A 23 -7.01 14.15 14.04
C ALA A 23 -7.30 14.65 15.47
N ARG A 24 -6.38 14.53 16.43
CA ARG A 24 -6.71 14.94 17.83
C ARG A 24 -6.91 16.44 18.03
N ARG A 25 -6.27 17.31 17.24
CA ARG A 25 -6.39 18.78 17.42
C ARG A 25 -7.54 19.39 16.63
N ARG A 26 -7.98 18.81 15.51
CA ARG A 26 -9.06 19.38 14.67
C ARG A 26 -10.47 18.87 15.00
N ARG A 27 -10.65 17.77 15.77
CA ARG A 27 -11.97 17.27 16.18
C ARG A 27 -12.89 18.32 16.83
N ARG A 28 -12.33 19.32 17.49
CA ARG A 28 -13.15 20.35 18.18
C ARG A 28 -13.74 21.42 17.25
N ARG A 29 -13.20 21.65 16.05
CA ARG A 29 -13.68 22.73 15.15
C ARG A 29 -14.68 22.28 14.08
N TYR A 30 -14.61 21.03 13.61
CA TYR A 30 -15.46 20.54 12.53
C TYR A 30 -16.70 19.74 12.99
N ALA A 31 -16.76 19.28 14.22
CA ALA A 31 -17.90 18.52 14.76
C ALA A 31 -19.19 19.35 14.90
N MET A 32 -19.14 20.65 14.76
CA MET A 32 -20.31 21.54 14.96
C MET A 32 -21.10 21.89 13.68
N GLN A 33 -20.60 21.66 12.48
CA GLN A 33 -21.26 22.19 11.28
C GLN A 33 -21.93 21.18 10.32
N PHE A 34 -21.64 19.86 10.38
CA PHE A 34 -22.21 18.90 9.40
C PHE A 34 -22.48 17.52 10.03
N ARG A 35 -23.62 17.37 10.70
CA ARG A 35 -23.93 16.13 11.46
C ARG A 35 -24.36 14.88 10.69
N PRO A 36 -24.93 14.83 9.47
CA PRO A 36 -25.22 13.50 8.86
C PRO A 36 -24.21 13.01 7.81
N PHE A 37 -23.42 13.89 7.18
CA PHE A 37 -22.48 13.47 6.13
C PHE A 37 -21.04 13.28 6.63
N ILE A 38 -20.71 13.83 7.78
CA ILE A 38 -19.36 13.85 8.37
C ILE A 38 -18.99 12.51 9.01
N SER A 39 -19.95 11.65 9.37
CA SER A 39 -19.63 10.38 10.01
C SER A 39 -18.75 9.47 9.14
N ILE A 40 -18.98 9.41 7.83
CA ILE A 40 -18.22 8.53 6.94
C ILE A 40 -16.87 9.13 6.54
N VAL A 41 -16.79 10.45 6.34
CA VAL A 41 -15.55 11.13 5.93
C VAL A 41 -14.62 11.45 7.12
N ALA A 42 -15.18 11.70 8.31
CA ALA A 42 -14.41 11.98 9.51
C ALA A 42 -13.68 10.75 10.10
N ILE A 43 -14.10 9.55 9.75
CA ILE A 43 -13.51 8.30 10.20
C ILE A 43 -12.15 8.05 9.54
N SER A 44 -11.94 8.55 8.30
CA SER A 44 -10.65 8.46 7.60
C SER A 44 -9.55 9.39 8.16
N ILE A 45 -9.80 10.16 9.22
CA ILE A 45 -8.90 11.23 9.68
C ILE A 45 -8.38 10.98 11.11
N VAL A 46 -8.27 9.76 11.60
CA VAL A 46 -7.72 9.50 12.94
C VAL A 46 -6.26 9.07 12.86
N PRO A 47 -5.34 9.79 13.55
CA PRO A 47 -3.92 9.50 13.46
C PRO A 47 -3.51 8.34 14.37
N ARG A 48 -2.87 7.34 13.82
CA ARG A 48 -2.04 6.38 14.56
C ARG A 48 -0.97 5.76 13.66
N THR A 49 0.08 5.29 14.30
CA THR A 49 1.28 4.69 13.73
C THR A 49 1.08 3.35 13.02
N LYS A 50 -0.14 2.82 12.97
CA LYS A 50 -0.50 1.60 12.24
C LYS A 50 -1.84 1.81 11.52
N PRO A 51 -1.92 1.55 10.20
CA PRO A 51 -3.11 1.88 9.39
C PRO A 51 -4.41 1.18 9.85
N ILE A 52 -4.35 -0.06 10.27
CA ILE A 52 -5.54 -0.86 10.60
C ILE A 52 -6.03 -0.66 12.05
N LEU A 53 -5.16 -0.27 12.98
CA LEU A 53 -5.62 0.11 14.32
C LEU A 53 -6.60 1.28 14.26
N SER A 54 -6.49 2.16 13.26
CA SER A 54 -7.50 3.18 13.03
C SER A 54 -8.81 2.57 12.53
N SER A 55 -8.78 1.62 11.60
CA SER A 55 -9.99 0.99 11.07
C SER A 55 -10.76 0.22 12.13
N SER A 56 -10.11 -0.55 13.00
CA SER A 56 -10.78 -1.27 14.09
C SER A 56 -11.36 -0.31 15.14
N THR A 57 -10.64 0.75 15.48
CA THR A 57 -11.10 1.78 16.41
C THR A 57 -12.27 2.57 15.82
N ASP A 58 -12.24 2.85 14.54
CA ASP A 58 -13.28 3.58 13.82
C ASP A 58 -14.55 2.72 13.68
N VAL A 59 -14.39 1.43 13.38
CA VAL A 59 -15.51 0.47 13.37
C VAL A 59 -16.14 0.37 14.77
N LYS A 60 -15.34 0.26 15.84
CA LYS A 60 -15.84 0.30 17.21
C LYS A 60 -16.59 1.59 17.54
N ALA A 61 -16.08 2.73 17.07
CA ALA A 61 -16.74 4.02 17.27
C ALA A 61 -18.06 4.14 16.50
N LEU A 62 -18.17 3.52 15.32
CA LEU A 62 -19.40 3.46 14.54
C LEU A 62 -20.47 2.54 15.16
N THR A 63 -20.05 1.51 15.87
CA THR A 63 -20.91 0.48 16.45
C THR A 63 -20.97 0.59 17.99
N SER A 64 -20.61 1.75 18.56
CA SER A 64 -20.53 1.96 20.01
C SER A 64 -21.83 1.64 20.76
N ASP A 65 -22.97 1.78 20.07
CA ASP A 65 -24.30 1.56 20.66
C ASP A 65 -24.86 0.15 20.36
N GLY A 66 -24.05 -0.73 19.77
CA GLY A 66 -24.44 -2.08 19.35
C GLY A 66 -23.49 -3.17 19.85
N PRO A 67 -23.78 -4.43 19.49
CA PRO A 67 -22.90 -5.56 19.82
C PRO A 67 -21.51 -5.38 19.15
N ASP A 68 -20.47 -5.94 19.77
CA ASP A 68 -19.13 -5.96 19.17
C ASP A 68 -19.12 -6.84 17.92
N ILE A 69 -19.06 -6.21 16.74
CA ILE A 69 -19.03 -6.88 15.43
C ILE A 69 -17.60 -7.16 14.95
N ILE A 70 -16.58 -6.71 15.66
CA ILE A 70 -15.17 -6.87 15.23
C ILE A 70 -14.81 -8.33 14.94
N PRO A 71 -15.22 -9.34 15.76
CA PRO A 71 -14.91 -10.73 15.45
C PRO A 71 -15.49 -11.20 14.10
N SER A 72 -16.68 -10.70 13.73
CA SER A 72 -17.32 -11.05 12.46
C SER A 72 -16.67 -10.38 11.25
N LEU A 73 -15.82 -9.38 11.46
CA LEU A 73 -15.07 -8.64 10.44
C LEU A 73 -13.64 -9.17 10.22
N ALA A 74 -13.22 -10.19 10.98
CA ALA A 74 -11.89 -10.79 10.82
C ALA A 74 -11.54 -11.15 9.36
N PRO A 75 -12.45 -11.75 8.55
CA PRO A 75 -12.15 -12.02 7.15
C PRO A 75 -11.96 -10.76 6.29
N ALA A 76 -12.59 -9.63 6.65
CA ALA A 76 -12.40 -8.38 5.92
C ALA A 76 -11.05 -7.75 6.25
N PHE A 77 -10.62 -7.81 7.52
CA PHE A 77 -9.28 -7.37 7.91
C PHE A 77 -8.18 -8.24 7.28
N GLU A 78 -8.40 -9.54 7.18
CA GLU A 78 -7.49 -10.47 6.53
C GLU A 78 -7.32 -10.13 5.04
N ARG A 79 -8.42 -10.06 4.27
CA ARG A 79 -8.40 -9.66 2.86
C ARG A 79 -7.75 -8.29 2.65
N TYR A 80 -8.04 -7.34 3.53
CA TYR A 80 -7.39 -6.03 3.49
C TYR A 80 -5.88 -6.14 3.66
N ASN A 81 -5.41 -6.86 4.67
CA ASN A 81 -3.98 -7.01 4.95
C ASN A 81 -3.25 -7.71 3.80
N GLU A 82 -3.81 -8.78 3.25
CA GLU A 82 -3.24 -9.51 2.13
C GLU A 82 -3.20 -8.64 0.86
N THR A 83 -4.31 -7.98 0.51
CA THR A 83 -4.40 -7.11 -0.68
C THR A 83 -3.51 -5.89 -0.57
N GLN A 84 -3.38 -5.34 0.63
CA GLN A 84 -2.53 -4.19 0.87
C GLN A 84 -1.06 -4.56 1.08
N LEU A 85 -0.68 -5.84 1.09
CA LEU A 85 0.67 -6.31 1.39
C LEU A 85 1.18 -5.69 2.70
N THR A 86 0.38 -5.81 3.73
CA THR A 86 0.69 -5.23 5.04
C THR A 86 1.93 -5.90 5.62
N THR A 87 2.71 -5.14 6.38
CA THR A 87 3.91 -5.65 7.03
C THR A 87 3.71 -5.77 8.54
N VAL A 88 4.28 -6.80 9.13
CA VAL A 88 4.29 -7.03 10.59
C VAL A 88 5.70 -7.29 11.07
N LYS A 89 5.96 -6.96 12.34
CA LYS A 89 7.24 -7.29 12.98
C LYS A 89 7.14 -8.64 13.66
N LEU A 90 8.11 -9.50 13.38
CA LEU A 90 8.26 -10.75 14.11
C LEU A 90 8.72 -10.47 15.56
N PRO A 91 8.29 -11.28 16.53
CA PRO A 91 8.75 -11.16 17.92
C PRO A 91 10.28 -11.25 17.99
N GLY A 92 10.91 -10.23 18.56
CA GLY A 92 12.37 -10.15 18.69
C GLY A 92 13.16 -9.76 17.44
N ALA A 93 12.50 -9.54 16.29
CA ALA A 93 13.14 -9.09 15.06
C ALA A 93 13.01 -7.57 14.87
N SER A 94 13.97 -6.96 14.18
CA SER A 94 13.89 -5.55 13.75
C SER A 94 13.24 -5.39 12.38
N GLN A 95 13.31 -6.43 11.54
CA GLN A 95 12.82 -6.45 10.18
C GLN A 95 11.31 -6.71 10.16
N GLU A 96 10.61 -6.07 9.22
CA GLU A 96 9.20 -6.30 8.95
C GLU A 96 9.05 -7.35 7.84
N VAL A 97 8.12 -8.27 8.05
CA VAL A 97 7.78 -9.32 7.09
C VAL A 97 6.42 -9.05 6.45
N LEU A 98 6.25 -9.48 5.21
CA LEU A 98 5.04 -9.29 4.43
C LEU A 98 3.92 -10.25 4.83
N ILE A 99 2.68 -9.76 4.72
CA ILE A 99 1.46 -10.56 4.70
C ILE A 99 0.86 -10.49 3.29
N SER A 100 0.67 -11.63 2.66
CA SER A 100 0.06 -11.74 1.34
C SER A 100 -0.62 -13.10 1.16
N GLU A 101 -1.48 -13.23 0.17
CA GLU A 101 -2.05 -14.53 -0.23
C GLU A 101 -0.97 -15.54 -0.68
N TYR A 102 0.20 -15.06 -1.14
CA TYR A 102 1.29 -15.89 -1.68
C TYR A 102 2.13 -16.59 -0.62
N ASN A 103 2.15 -16.08 0.61
CA ASN A 103 2.89 -16.67 1.72
C ASN A 103 1.98 -17.16 2.85
N LYS A 104 0.71 -17.38 2.54
CA LYS A 104 -0.26 -17.92 3.47
C LYS A 104 -0.12 -19.42 3.57
N LEU A 105 -0.16 -19.92 4.80
CA LEU A 105 -0.28 -21.32 5.16
C LEU A 105 -1.73 -21.58 5.64
N GLU A 106 -1.95 -22.64 6.35
CA GLU A 106 -3.27 -22.95 6.91
C GLU A 106 -3.68 -21.94 7.99
N GLY A 107 -4.94 -21.56 7.99
CA GLY A 107 -5.51 -20.61 8.95
C GLY A 107 -4.92 -19.21 8.83
N ASN A 108 -4.52 -18.63 9.97
CA ASN A 108 -3.93 -17.30 10.07
C ASN A 108 -2.39 -17.33 10.06
N ARG A 109 -1.79 -18.40 9.58
CA ARG A 109 -0.35 -18.59 9.56
C ARG A 109 0.24 -18.20 8.21
N TYR A 110 1.38 -17.52 8.28
CA TYR A 110 2.16 -17.04 7.13
C TYR A 110 3.60 -17.48 7.28
N PHE A 111 4.37 -17.47 6.19
CA PHE A 111 5.79 -17.76 6.24
C PHE A 111 6.60 -16.67 5.55
N ASP A 112 7.83 -16.53 5.99
CA ASP A 112 8.82 -15.67 5.35
C ASP A 112 10.07 -16.50 4.99
N VAL A 113 10.46 -16.42 3.72
CA VAL A 113 11.55 -17.21 3.18
C VAL A 113 12.92 -16.68 3.66
N GLU A 114 13.06 -15.37 3.81
CA GLU A 114 14.32 -14.73 4.20
C GLU A 114 14.69 -15.08 5.65
N SER A 115 13.74 -14.94 6.55
CA SER A 115 13.95 -15.27 7.97
C SER A 115 13.79 -16.76 8.30
N GLN A 116 13.35 -17.57 7.34
CA GLN A 116 13.03 -19.00 7.52
C GLN A 116 12.08 -19.23 8.70
N THR A 117 11.05 -18.42 8.79
CA THR A 117 10.11 -18.40 9.93
C THR A 117 8.68 -18.47 9.45
N SER A 118 7.85 -19.26 10.12
CA SER A 118 6.39 -19.16 10.03
C SER A 118 5.84 -18.52 11.30
N PHE A 119 4.75 -17.77 11.16
CA PHE A 119 4.18 -16.98 12.23
C PHE A 119 2.66 -16.86 12.07
N GLU A 120 1.96 -16.61 13.15
CA GLU A 120 0.52 -16.32 13.16
C GLU A 120 0.31 -14.82 13.19
N VAL A 121 -0.78 -14.37 12.55
CA VAL A 121 -1.13 -12.95 12.46
C VAL A 121 -2.51 -12.71 13.04
N ASP A 122 -2.60 -11.78 13.97
CA ASP A 122 -3.87 -11.15 14.32
C ASP A 122 -4.10 -10.00 13.32
N HIS A 123 -5.06 -10.17 12.41
CA HIS A 123 -5.34 -9.20 11.36
C HIS A 123 -5.98 -7.90 11.89
N VAL A 124 -6.58 -7.93 13.06
CA VAL A 124 -7.20 -6.75 13.69
C VAL A 124 -6.14 -5.86 14.33
N THR A 125 -5.18 -6.46 15.05
CA THR A 125 -4.11 -5.72 15.73
C THR A 125 -2.87 -5.55 14.87
N GLN A 126 -2.73 -6.34 13.80
CA GLN A 126 -1.53 -6.44 12.96
C GLN A 126 -0.28 -6.85 13.76
N GLU A 127 -0.45 -7.80 14.64
CA GLU A 127 0.63 -8.34 15.46
C GLU A 127 0.95 -9.76 15.04
N ALA A 128 2.24 -10.07 14.92
CA ALA A 128 2.73 -11.42 14.69
C ALA A 128 3.01 -12.12 16.01
N SER A 129 2.68 -13.39 16.07
CA SER A 129 2.90 -14.27 17.22
C SER A 129 3.29 -15.67 16.80
N ALA A 130 3.55 -16.56 17.74
CA ALA A 130 3.82 -17.98 17.52
C ALA A 130 4.86 -18.23 16.39
N ALA A 131 5.94 -17.44 16.38
CA ALA A 131 7.03 -17.60 15.43
C ALA A 131 7.74 -18.95 15.61
N GLN A 132 7.92 -19.68 14.52
CA GLN A 132 8.55 -21.02 14.49
C GLN A 132 9.48 -21.11 13.29
N SER A 133 10.53 -21.91 13.41
CA SER A 133 11.38 -22.21 12.26
C SER A 133 10.56 -22.88 11.15
N TYR A 134 10.76 -22.42 9.93
CA TYR A 134 10.08 -22.94 8.74
C TYR A 134 11.08 -23.12 7.62
N VAL A 135 11.12 -24.31 7.08
CA VAL A 135 11.95 -24.63 5.90
C VAL A 135 11.03 -24.74 4.70
N LEU A 136 11.32 -23.93 3.69
CA LEU A 136 10.56 -23.95 2.45
C LEU A 136 10.80 -25.27 1.70
N GLU A 137 9.77 -26.08 1.55
CA GLU A 137 9.75 -27.27 0.72
C GLU A 137 9.27 -26.88 -0.69
N SER A 138 10.21 -26.62 -1.61
CA SER A 138 9.92 -26.23 -2.98
C SER A 138 11.00 -26.78 -3.91
N GLN A 139 10.62 -27.28 -5.08
CA GLN A 139 11.53 -27.69 -6.14
C GLN A 139 12.31 -26.49 -6.69
N ASN A 140 11.75 -25.29 -6.56
CA ASN A 140 12.32 -24.03 -7.02
C ASN A 140 13.09 -23.28 -5.91
N ALA A 141 13.43 -23.92 -4.78
CA ALA A 141 14.03 -23.27 -3.63
C ALA A 141 15.32 -22.51 -3.96
N ASP A 142 16.17 -23.04 -4.85
CA ASP A 142 17.41 -22.36 -5.25
C ASP A 142 17.16 -21.14 -6.13
N LEU A 143 16.19 -21.20 -7.03
CA LEU A 143 15.75 -20.05 -7.82
C LEU A 143 15.15 -18.98 -6.92
N ILE A 144 14.28 -19.35 -5.98
CA ILE A 144 13.64 -18.45 -5.02
C ILE A 144 14.71 -17.73 -4.18
N LYS A 145 15.71 -18.43 -3.66
CA LYS A 145 16.84 -17.83 -2.92
C LYS A 145 17.65 -16.86 -3.78
N SER A 146 17.92 -17.23 -5.03
CA SER A 146 18.67 -16.36 -5.97
C SER A 146 17.88 -15.11 -6.34
N LEU A 147 16.56 -15.25 -6.57
CA LEU A 147 15.65 -14.12 -6.82
C LEU A 147 15.56 -13.21 -5.59
N LEU A 148 15.41 -13.78 -4.40
CA LEU A 148 15.32 -13.04 -3.15
C LEU A 148 16.60 -12.22 -2.92
N LYS A 149 17.78 -12.79 -3.15
CA LYS A 149 19.06 -12.07 -3.05
C LYS A 149 19.15 -10.90 -4.04
N SER A 150 18.75 -11.11 -5.29
CA SER A 150 18.79 -10.06 -6.32
C SER A 150 17.73 -8.98 -6.05
N LEU A 151 16.55 -9.37 -5.56
CA LEU A 151 15.46 -8.48 -5.18
C LEU A 151 15.85 -7.63 -3.96
N SER A 152 16.52 -8.21 -2.97
CA SER A 152 17.04 -7.50 -1.79
C SER A 152 18.01 -6.38 -2.19
N ALA A 153 18.92 -6.67 -3.11
CA ALA A 153 19.85 -5.67 -3.64
C ALA A 153 19.12 -4.53 -4.35
N HIS A 154 18.19 -4.85 -5.26
CA HIS A 154 17.35 -3.89 -5.97
C HIS A 154 16.51 -3.04 -5.00
N ALA A 155 15.85 -3.68 -4.04
CA ALA A 155 15.02 -3.02 -3.05
C ALA A 155 15.82 -2.02 -2.18
N THR A 156 16.99 -2.42 -1.71
CA THR A 156 17.86 -1.57 -0.89
C THR A 156 18.38 -0.36 -1.67
N GLU A 157 18.68 -0.54 -2.95
CA GLU A 157 19.19 0.54 -3.80
C GLU A 157 18.11 1.57 -4.15
N HIS A 158 16.89 1.13 -4.44
CA HIS A 158 15.87 1.97 -5.05
C HIS A 158 14.79 2.46 -4.08
N TYR A 159 14.58 1.77 -2.95
CA TYR A 159 13.52 2.08 -1.99
C TYR A 159 14.07 2.31 -0.59
N ARG A 160 13.68 3.41 0.04
CA ARG A 160 14.14 3.74 1.42
C ARG A 160 13.52 2.84 2.49
N THR A 161 12.24 2.53 2.31
CA THR A 161 11.48 1.69 3.23
C THR A 161 10.65 0.75 2.37
N CYS A 162 11.06 -0.51 2.33
CA CYS A 162 10.35 -1.52 1.56
C CYS A 162 10.41 -2.87 2.28
N SER A 163 9.44 -3.69 1.97
CA SER A 163 9.42 -5.11 2.29
C SER A 163 9.15 -5.86 1.00
N TYR A 164 9.74 -7.03 0.89
CA TYR A 164 9.69 -7.83 -0.33
C TYR A 164 9.67 -9.32 0.05
N GLY A 165 9.28 -10.14 -0.91
CA GLY A 165 9.30 -11.58 -0.75
C GLY A 165 9.23 -12.29 -2.09
N VAL A 166 9.65 -13.54 -2.10
CA VAL A 166 9.59 -14.44 -3.26
C VAL A 166 9.01 -15.76 -2.78
N TYR A 167 7.91 -16.17 -3.37
CA TYR A 167 7.11 -17.30 -2.88
C TYR A 167 6.75 -18.26 -4.01
N PRO A 168 6.78 -19.59 -3.77
CA PRO A 168 6.24 -20.56 -4.73
C PRO A 168 4.72 -20.44 -4.75
N ILE A 169 4.14 -20.58 -5.93
CA ILE A 169 2.69 -20.54 -6.15
C ILE A 169 2.28 -21.63 -7.15
N GLU A 170 0.97 -21.90 -7.25
CA GLU A 170 0.40 -22.83 -8.23
C GLU A 170 1.05 -24.21 -8.16
N ASP A 171 1.10 -24.81 -6.97
CA ASP A 171 1.73 -26.11 -6.74
C ASP A 171 3.19 -26.16 -7.26
N ASP A 172 3.94 -25.09 -7.00
CA ASP A 172 5.36 -24.97 -7.37
C ASP A 172 5.63 -24.86 -8.89
N THR A 173 4.62 -24.55 -9.70
CA THR A 173 4.77 -24.34 -11.15
C THR A 173 5.11 -22.88 -11.51
N ALA A 174 4.93 -21.96 -10.58
CA ALA A 174 5.26 -20.55 -10.73
C ALA A 174 5.82 -19.96 -9.43
N VAL A 175 6.43 -18.78 -9.56
CA VAL A 175 6.99 -18.01 -8.45
C VAL A 175 6.39 -16.62 -8.44
N ALA A 176 5.87 -16.18 -7.30
CA ALA A 176 5.45 -14.81 -7.06
C ALA A 176 6.59 -13.98 -6.47
N ILE A 177 6.86 -12.84 -7.08
CA ILE A 177 7.79 -11.82 -6.59
C ILE A 177 6.95 -10.64 -6.12
N VAL A 178 7.04 -10.29 -4.85
CA VAL A 178 6.20 -9.29 -4.20
C VAL A 178 7.07 -8.20 -3.59
N LEU A 179 6.70 -6.94 -3.83
CA LEU A 179 7.39 -5.79 -3.27
C LEU A 179 6.38 -4.73 -2.82
N VAL A 180 6.57 -4.18 -1.63
CA VAL A 180 5.83 -3.03 -1.13
C VAL A 180 6.78 -1.98 -0.57
N ALA A 181 6.62 -0.75 -1.01
CA ALA A 181 7.35 0.39 -0.49
C ALA A 181 6.38 1.46 -0.02
N ASN A 182 6.61 1.97 1.18
CA ASN A 182 5.78 2.99 1.80
C ASN A 182 6.59 4.26 2.02
N ARG A 183 5.96 5.39 1.79
CA ARG A 183 6.51 6.69 2.14
C ARG A 183 5.43 7.53 2.78
N TYR A 184 5.48 7.65 4.08
CA TYR A 184 4.54 8.43 4.86
C TYR A 184 5.16 9.76 5.28
N SER A 185 4.43 10.83 5.08
CA SER A 185 4.85 12.18 5.48
C SER A 185 3.69 12.90 6.16
N PRO A 186 3.36 12.50 7.39
CA PRO A 186 2.21 13.06 8.10
C PRO A 186 2.36 14.55 8.41
N ASN A 187 3.59 15.06 8.54
CA ASN A 187 3.85 16.49 8.74
C ASN A 187 3.55 17.31 7.48
N ASN A 188 3.59 16.70 6.31
CA ASN A 188 3.28 17.29 5.01
C ASN A 188 1.95 16.79 4.46
N PHE A 189 1.14 16.13 5.29
CA PHE A 189 -0.23 15.68 4.99
C PHE A 189 -0.37 14.76 3.77
N TRP A 190 0.62 13.91 3.50
CA TRP A 190 0.51 12.94 2.42
C TRP A 190 1.11 11.57 2.77
N ASN A 191 0.54 10.55 2.15
CA ASN A 191 1.00 9.17 2.21
C ASN A 191 1.15 8.65 0.78
N GLY A 192 2.23 7.95 0.53
CA GLY A 192 2.49 7.26 -0.73
C GLY A 192 2.74 5.78 -0.49
N ARG A 193 2.22 4.93 -1.37
CA ARG A 193 2.43 3.48 -1.35
C ARG A 193 2.64 2.97 -2.76
N PHE A 194 3.67 2.16 -2.92
CA PHE A 194 3.97 1.41 -4.13
C PHE A 194 3.85 -0.07 -3.81
N ARG A 195 3.14 -0.81 -4.65
CA ARG A 195 2.98 -2.27 -4.55
C ARG A 195 3.22 -2.87 -5.91
N ALA A 196 4.04 -3.89 -5.97
CA ALA A 196 4.28 -4.64 -7.20
C ALA A 196 4.20 -6.14 -6.92
N ILE A 197 3.52 -6.84 -7.78
CA ILE A 197 3.38 -8.29 -7.76
C ILE A 197 3.70 -8.79 -9.15
N TYR A 198 4.64 -9.72 -9.24
CA TYR A 198 5.03 -10.35 -10.49
C TYR A 198 4.95 -11.85 -10.36
N THR A 199 4.41 -12.51 -11.37
CA THR A 199 4.31 -13.97 -11.47
C THR A 199 5.21 -14.46 -12.59
N LEU A 200 6.10 -15.37 -12.26
CA LEU A 200 7.03 -16.02 -13.16
C LEU A 200 6.67 -17.51 -13.27
N PRO A 201 6.16 -18.01 -14.40
CA PRO A 201 6.02 -19.44 -14.65
C PRO A 201 7.40 -20.08 -14.77
N VAL A 202 7.66 -21.15 -14.00
CA VAL A 202 8.99 -21.81 -13.98
C VAL A 202 9.05 -22.98 -14.98
N ASN A 203 7.92 -23.64 -15.22
CA ASN A 203 7.85 -24.87 -16.01
C ASN A 203 7.44 -24.63 -17.48
N SER A 204 7.40 -23.37 -17.94
CA SER A 204 7.03 -23.04 -19.31
C SER A 204 8.24 -22.76 -20.20
N SER A 205 8.13 -23.09 -21.48
CA SER A 205 9.14 -22.74 -22.48
C SER A 205 9.18 -21.24 -22.80
N SER A 206 8.19 -20.45 -22.34
CA SER A 206 8.13 -19.01 -22.51
C SER A 206 8.51 -18.32 -21.22
N THR A 207 9.53 -17.50 -21.25
CA THR A 207 9.99 -16.71 -20.11
C THR A 207 9.27 -15.38 -20.10
N THR A 208 7.99 -15.41 -19.78
CA THR A 208 7.18 -14.17 -19.69
C THR A 208 6.76 -13.98 -18.25
N ILE A 209 7.14 -12.84 -17.68
CA ILE A 209 6.69 -12.39 -16.36
C ILE A 209 5.42 -11.59 -16.56
N SER A 210 4.34 -12.00 -15.93
CA SER A 210 3.12 -11.20 -15.82
C SER A 210 3.07 -10.54 -14.45
N GLY A 211 2.48 -9.35 -14.36
CA GLY A 211 2.44 -8.66 -13.07
C GLY A 211 1.56 -7.43 -13.07
N GLN A 212 1.55 -6.77 -11.93
CA GLN A 212 0.77 -5.57 -11.68
C GLN A 212 1.55 -4.64 -10.76
N ILE A 213 1.61 -3.37 -11.14
CA ILE A 213 2.13 -2.29 -10.29
C ILE A 213 0.98 -1.39 -9.89
N LYS A 214 0.82 -1.17 -8.58
CA LYS A 214 -0.17 -0.26 -8.00
C LYS A 214 0.54 0.87 -7.26
N VAL A 215 0.12 2.11 -7.53
CA VAL A 215 0.61 3.28 -6.80
C VAL A 215 -0.59 4.02 -6.23
N ASP A 216 -0.58 4.18 -4.91
CA ASP A 216 -1.58 4.92 -4.16
C ASP A 216 -0.90 6.12 -3.51
N VAL A 217 -1.43 7.32 -3.76
CA VAL A 217 -0.99 8.55 -3.10
C VAL A 217 -2.21 9.24 -2.53
N HIS A 218 -2.14 9.63 -1.27
CA HIS A 218 -3.21 10.31 -0.57
C HIS A 218 -2.67 11.60 0.05
N TYR A 219 -3.24 12.74 -0.34
CA TYR A 219 -2.95 14.05 0.20
C TYR A 219 -4.19 14.61 0.92
N TYR A 220 -4.03 15.09 2.17
CA TYR A 220 -5.14 15.36 3.07
C TYR A 220 -5.02 16.66 3.91
N GLU A 221 -4.24 17.64 3.46
CA GLU A 221 -4.08 18.93 4.19
C GLU A 221 -5.36 19.77 4.21
N ASP A 222 -5.77 20.27 3.05
CA ASP A 222 -6.93 21.14 2.91
C ASP A 222 -8.06 20.49 2.08
N GLY A 223 -7.95 19.22 1.85
CA GLY A 223 -8.88 18.44 1.05
C GLY A 223 -8.61 16.96 1.21
N ASN A 224 -9.12 16.20 0.28
CA ASN A 224 -8.91 14.77 0.20
C ASN A 224 -8.66 14.42 -1.27
N VAL A 225 -7.39 14.38 -1.65
CA VAL A 225 -6.97 14.04 -3.02
C VAL A 225 -6.30 12.69 -3.01
N ALA A 226 -6.86 11.73 -3.70
CA ALA A 226 -6.30 10.41 -3.87
C ALA A 226 -5.93 10.17 -5.34
N LEU A 227 -4.72 9.66 -5.55
CA LEU A 227 -4.29 9.09 -6.82
C LEU A 227 -4.18 7.59 -6.62
N ASN A 228 -4.95 6.83 -7.37
CA ASN A 228 -4.87 5.38 -7.41
C ASN A 228 -4.59 4.96 -8.84
N THR A 229 -3.47 4.31 -9.05
CA THR A 229 -3.09 3.82 -10.37
C THR A 229 -2.81 2.34 -10.36
N ASN A 230 -3.07 1.69 -11.47
CA ASN A 230 -2.86 0.28 -11.66
C ASN A 230 -2.31 0.02 -13.06
N LYS A 231 -1.09 -0.49 -13.15
CA LYS A 231 -0.40 -0.80 -14.41
C LYS A 231 -0.20 -2.31 -14.53
N PRO A 232 -0.89 -3.00 -15.44
CA PRO A 232 -0.53 -4.37 -15.79
C PRO A 232 0.82 -4.39 -16.50
N VAL A 233 1.62 -5.39 -16.21
CA VAL A 233 2.98 -5.56 -16.73
C VAL A 233 3.13 -6.95 -17.33
N ASN A 234 3.67 -7.01 -18.56
CA ASN A 234 4.05 -8.24 -19.22
C ASN A 234 5.46 -8.07 -19.77
N LEU A 235 6.42 -8.82 -19.22
CA LEU A 235 7.83 -8.70 -19.56
C LEU A 235 8.34 -9.99 -20.17
N SER A 236 8.96 -9.89 -21.33
CA SER A 236 9.73 -11.00 -21.88
C SER A 236 11.15 -10.97 -21.31
N VAL A 237 11.61 -12.11 -20.81
CA VAL A 237 12.94 -12.26 -20.23
C VAL A 237 13.75 -13.22 -21.10
N PRO A 238 15.01 -12.89 -21.44
CA PRO A 238 15.82 -13.72 -22.33
C PRO A 238 16.32 -15.02 -21.66
N SER A 239 16.38 -15.03 -20.32
CA SER A 239 16.84 -16.19 -19.55
C SER A 239 16.16 -16.23 -18.18
N VAL A 240 15.99 -17.45 -17.61
CA VAL A 240 15.43 -17.65 -16.25
C VAL A 240 16.50 -17.42 -15.17
N ASP A 241 17.37 -16.49 -15.39
CA ASP A 241 18.40 -16.08 -14.45
C ASP A 241 17.87 -14.93 -13.55
N ALA A 242 18.10 -15.05 -12.25
CA ALA A 242 17.57 -14.13 -11.25
C ALA A 242 17.98 -12.66 -11.51
N SER A 243 19.21 -12.43 -11.95
CA SER A 243 19.72 -11.08 -12.24
C SER A 243 18.99 -10.46 -13.45
N SER A 244 18.81 -11.24 -14.51
CA SER A 244 18.08 -10.81 -15.72
C SER A 244 16.62 -10.51 -15.40
N ILE A 245 15.97 -11.34 -14.60
CA ILE A 245 14.58 -11.17 -14.17
C ILE A 245 14.43 -9.84 -13.41
N ILE A 246 15.22 -9.64 -12.35
CA ILE A 246 15.14 -8.43 -11.52
C ILE A 246 15.54 -7.18 -12.31
N SER A 247 16.52 -7.26 -13.20
CA SER A 247 16.88 -6.14 -14.08
C SER A 247 15.73 -5.71 -15.02
N ARG A 248 14.95 -6.67 -15.54
CA ARG A 248 13.77 -6.38 -16.37
C ARG A 248 12.63 -5.78 -15.55
N ILE A 249 12.41 -6.27 -14.33
CA ILE A 249 11.45 -5.68 -13.38
C ILE A 249 11.86 -4.24 -13.06
N ALA A 250 13.11 -4.00 -12.70
CA ALA A 250 13.64 -2.67 -12.41
C ALA A 250 13.46 -1.68 -13.56
N ALA A 251 13.69 -2.14 -14.81
CA ALA A 251 13.46 -1.31 -15.98
C ALA A 251 11.96 -0.95 -16.12
N ALA A 252 11.06 -1.91 -15.94
CA ALA A 252 9.62 -1.66 -16.04
C ALA A 252 9.11 -0.71 -14.94
N GLU A 253 9.61 -0.84 -13.72
CA GLU A 253 9.29 0.06 -12.60
C GLU A 253 9.77 1.48 -12.87
N ARG A 254 11.00 1.64 -13.37
CA ARG A 254 11.55 2.94 -13.76
C ARG A 254 10.72 3.60 -14.87
N ASP A 255 10.45 2.85 -15.94
CA ASP A 255 9.70 3.35 -17.09
C ASP A 255 8.29 3.82 -16.64
N TYR A 256 7.66 3.07 -15.74
CA TYR A 256 6.36 3.46 -15.17
C TYR A 256 6.44 4.71 -14.28
N GLN A 257 7.47 4.87 -13.47
CA GLN A 257 7.69 6.11 -12.70
C GLN A 257 7.89 7.32 -13.62
N GLU A 258 8.60 7.16 -14.71
CA GLU A 258 8.75 8.22 -15.72
C GLU A 258 7.42 8.56 -16.41
N GLU A 259 6.60 7.54 -16.74
CA GLU A 259 5.25 7.75 -17.28
C GLU A 259 4.37 8.54 -16.30
N LEU A 260 4.37 8.17 -15.02
CA LEU A 260 3.63 8.88 -13.99
C LEU A 260 4.08 10.34 -13.87
N ASN A 261 5.39 10.60 -13.82
CA ASN A 261 5.91 11.96 -13.74
C ASN A 261 5.49 12.81 -14.94
N ARG A 262 5.55 12.26 -16.15
CA ARG A 262 5.07 12.94 -17.37
C ARG A 262 3.57 13.21 -17.31
N ALA A 263 2.77 12.24 -16.85
CA ALA A 263 1.34 12.40 -16.68
C ALA A 263 0.99 13.51 -15.68
N PHE A 264 1.71 13.60 -14.56
CA PHE A 264 1.53 14.69 -13.58
C PHE A 264 1.79 16.06 -14.16
N VAL A 265 2.91 16.23 -14.88
CA VAL A 265 3.26 17.50 -15.55
C VAL A 265 2.19 17.87 -16.57
N SER A 266 1.81 16.93 -17.44
CA SER A 266 0.77 17.16 -18.46
C SER A 266 -0.59 17.50 -17.85
N THR A 267 -0.99 16.84 -16.77
CA THR A 267 -2.27 17.10 -16.08
C THR A 267 -2.25 18.48 -15.42
N ALA A 268 -1.14 18.84 -14.77
CA ALA A 268 -1.00 20.15 -14.12
C ALA A 268 -1.03 21.30 -15.14
N GLU A 269 -0.34 21.17 -16.26
CA GLU A 269 -0.27 22.20 -17.28
C GLU A 269 -1.51 22.26 -18.19
N GLY A 270 -2.15 21.12 -18.43
CA GLY A 270 -3.32 21.00 -19.32
C GLY A 270 -4.65 21.08 -18.59
N VAL A 271 -5.08 19.97 -17.99
CA VAL A 271 -6.45 19.80 -17.46
C VAL A 271 -6.72 20.74 -16.29
N PHE A 272 -5.83 20.79 -15.30
CA PHE A 272 -6.02 21.68 -14.13
C PHE A 272 -5.97 23.15 -14.49
N LYS A 273 -5.13 23.54 -15.46
CA LYS A 273 -5.09 24.90 -15.99
C LYS A 273 -6.39 25.26 -16.73
N GLY A 274 -6.99 24.29 -17.46
CA GLY A 274 -8.29 24.42 -18.08
C GLY A 274 -9.42 24.54 -17.08
N LEU A 275 -9.45 23.68 -16.09
CA LEU A 275 -10.44 23.70 -14.99
C LEU A 275 -10.39 25.02 -14.19
N ARG A 276 -9.19 25.54 -13.92
CA ARG A 276 -9.03 26.86 -13.29
C ARG A 276 -9.74 27.99 -14.04
N ARG A 277 -9.77 27.95 -15.37
CA ARG A 277 -10.45 28.95 -16.21
C ARG A 277 -11.97 28.82 -16.14
N GLN A 278 -12.48 27.66 -15.73
CA GLN A 278 -13.91 27.37 -15.63
C GLN A 278 -14.46 27.57 -14.20
N LEU A 279 -13.60 27.86 -13.23
CA LEU A 279 -14.05 28.14 -11.87
C LEU A 279 -14.95 29.40 -11.87
N PRO A 280 -16.06 29.41 -11.10
CA PRO A 280 -16.88 30.60 -10.93
C PRO A 280 -16.00 31.77 -10.47
N ILE A 281 -15.97 32.82 -11.28
CA ILE A 281 -15.19 34.02 -10.94
C ILE A 281 -15.95 34.75 -9.85
N THR A 282 -15.44 34.68 -8.62
CA THR A 282 -15.87 35.60 -7.58
C THR A 282 -15.29 36.99 -7.92
N ARG A 283 -16.03 38.07 -7.65
CA ARG A 283 -15.53 39.43 -7.89
C ARG A 283 -14.36 39.85 -7.00
N GLN A 284 -13.82 38.93 -6.21
CA GLN A 284 -12.62 39.13 -5.41
C GLN A 284 -11.38 39.01 -6.29
N LYS A 285 -10.45 39.96 -6.12
CA LYS A 285 -9.17 39.94 -6.82
C LYS A 285 -8.33 38.76 -6.31
N VAL A 286 -8.15 37.75 -7.14
CA VAL A 286 -7.25 36.62 -6.85
C VAL A 286 -5.87 36.93 -7.43
N GLU A 287 -4.86 36.98 -6.58
CA GLU A 287 -3.47 37.21 -7.01
C GLU A 287 -2.89 35.87 -7.54
N TRP A 288 -3.21 35.58 -8.79
CA TRP A 288 -2.81 34.33 -9.45
C TRP A 288 -1.29 34.10 -9.53
N GLU A 289 -0.50 35.18 -9.49
CA GLU A 289 0.96 35.10 -9.47
C GLU A 289 1.48 34.45 -8.20
N LYS A 290 0.84 34.68 -7.06
CA LYS A 290 1.18 34.01 -5.79
C LYS A 290 0.81 32.52 -5.80
N VAL A 291 -0.27 32.15 -6.50
CA VAL A 291 -0.70 30.75 -6.64
C VAL A 291 0.17 30.01 -7.68
N GLY A 292 0.63 30.71 -8.73
CA GLY A 292 1.53 30.14 -9.76
C GLY A 292 2.99 29.94 -9.26
N GLY A 293 3.38 30.63 -8.19
CA GLY A 293 4.68 30.51 -7.54
C GLY A 293 4.80 29.30 -6.61
N TYR A 294 3.70 28.63 -6.32
CA TYR A 294 3.69 27.39 -5.53
C TYR A 294 4.24 26.24 -6.38
N ARG A 295 5.55 26.07 -6.37
CA ARG A 295 6.18 24.89 -7.00
C ARG A 295 6.07 23.74 -6.02
N LEU A 296 5.32 22.70 -6.43
CA LEU A 296 5.37 21.40 -5.79
C LEU A 296 6.86 20.95 -5.74
N GLY A 297 7.50 21.08 -4.61
CA GLY A 297 8.90 20.75 -4.44
C GLY A 297 9.73 21.77 -3.67
N GLN A 298 9.28 23.01 -3.50
CA GLN A 298 9.98 24.00 -2.65
C GLN A 298 9.87 23.64 -1.17
N ASP A 299 8.79 22.99 -0.74
CA ASP A 299 8.61 22.52 0.65
C ASP A 299 9.50 21.32 1.00
N ILE A 300 10.08 20.65 0.00
CA ILE A 300 11.01 19.52 0.22
C ILE A 300 12.43 20.02 0.45
N ALA A 301 12.78 21.23 -0.01
CA ALA A 301 14.11 21.82 0.10
C ALA A 301 14.27 22.79 1.29
N GLY A 302 13.19 23.20 1.94
CA GLY A 302 13.14 24.27 2.93
C GLY A 302 13.26 23.84 4.39
N GLY A 303 13.74 22.66 4.69
CA GLY A 303 14.07 22.24 6.05
C GLY A 303 15.50 22.68 6.45
N ARG A 304 15.70 23.92 6.86
CA ARG A 304 16.80 24.35 7.73
C ARG A 304 16.23 24.82 9.05
#